data_4bbc066048d8e5979d494d0d5700f6e4
#
_entry.id   4bbc066048d8e5979d494d0d5700f6e4
#
_cell.length_a   1.000
_cell.length_b   1.000
_cell.length_c   1.000
_cell.angle_alpha   90.00
_cell.angle_beta   90.00
_cell.angle_gamma   90.00
#
_symmetry.space_group_name_H-M   'P 1'
#
loop_
_entity.id
_entity.type
_entity.pdbx_description
1 polymer ?
#
loop_
_entity_poly.entity_id
_entity_poly.type
_entity_poly.pdbx_seq_one_letter_code
_entity_poly.pdbx_strand_id
1 'polypeptide(L)'
;MTQRERQLLEWIRENPMISQQELADKAGITRSSVAVHISNLMKKGCITGKGYIVRTDPYVAVVGGVNMDIGAVSAGALVARDSNPGHVPTSLGGVGRNIAHNLCLLGQRTAMVTVMGDDDFGRRVQENAKDIGLDLSAGAVLPDCRTGTYLYICGPDGDMALAVNDMAVYDRMTPDFLRQRLDFINGADLVVLETNLPEESIRWLCDNCKAPILADPVSTIKAEKLRPVLGKLAALKPNRLEAELLSGMSIRTREDAAQAARKLLDTGLGTVFISLGAEGIYAADRSGDTAWIPCARCTVANATGGGDAVAAALAARMVLGDSLAETARWAVGAGALACEAETTINPAMSWDNIETILNRR
;
A
#
# COMPACT_ATOMS: atom_id res chain seq x y z
N MET A 1 9.79 18.48 10.58
CA MET A 1 11.09 18.56 11.27
C MET A 1 11.51 20.02 11.40
N THR A 2 11.86 20.48 12.62
CA THR A 2 12.33 21.85 12.86
C THR A 2 13.75 22.06 12.34
N GLN A 3 14.21 23.30 12.18
CA GLN A 3 15.59 23.60 11.78
C GLN A 3 16.61 23.02 12.76
N ARG A 4 16.30 23.06 14.06
CA ARG A 4 17.16 22.49 15.11
C ARG A 4 17.22 20.97 15.04
N GLU A 5 16.09 20.31 14.80
CA GLU A 5 16.05 18.86 14.63
C GLU A 5 16.87 18.42 13.41
N ARG A 6 16.86 19.17 12.30
CA ARG A 6 17.71 18.89 11.14
C ARG A 6 19.19 18.97 11.46
N GLN A 7 19.59 20.04 12.13
CA GLN A 7 20.98 20.27 12.54
C GLN A 7 21.50 19.15 13.46
N LEU A 8 20.72 18.75 14.46
CA LEU A 8 21.09 17.66 15.36
C LEU A 8 21.17 16.33 14.61
N LEU A 9 20.26 16.09 13.68
CA LEU A 9 20.26 14.87 12.86
C LEU A 9 21.50 14.77 11.97
N GLU A 10 21.97 15.87 11.38
CA GLU A 10 23.21 15.92 10.59
C GLU A 10 24.41 15.51 11.45
N TRP A 11 24.57 16.08 12.64
CA TRP A 11 25.68 15.72 13.52
C TRP A 11 25.61 14.27 14.01
N ILE A 12 24.41 13.75 14.22
CA ILE A 12 24.21 12.33 14.57
C ILE A 12 24.56 11.43 13.38
N ARG A 13 24.29 11.85 12.13
CA ARG A 13 24.70 11.11 10.92
C ARG A 13 26.24 11.06 10.78
N GLU A 14 26.90 12.18 11.04
CA GLU A 14 28.39 12.27 11.03
C GLU A 14 29.01 11.41 12.13
N ASN A 15 28.43 11.39 13.32
CA ASN A 15 28.87 10.58 14.46
C ASN A 15 27.68 9.95 15.19
N PRO A 16 27.28 8.72 14.85
CA PRO A 16 26.17 8.03 15.50
C PRO A 16 26.37 7.74 17.00
N MET A 17 27.59 7.83 17.49
CA MET A 17 27.93 7.61 18.89
C MET A 17 28.03 8.92 19.69
N ILE A 18 27.78 10.08 19.07
CA ILE A 18 27.82 11.39 19.72
C ILE A 18 26.91 11.43 20.94
N SER A 19 27.41 11.89 22.07
CA SER A 19 26.63 11.97 23.29
C SER A 19 25.65 13.15 23.28
N GLN A 20 24.58 13.06 24.08
CA GLN A 20 23.64 14.18 24.22
C GLN A 20 24.28 15.43 24.80
N GLN A 21 25.37 15.28 25.58
CA GLN A 21 26.11 16.42 26.11
C GLN A 21 26.91 17.11 25.00
N GLU A 22 27.62 16.37 24.18
CA GLU A 22 28.35 16.93 23.02
C GLU A 22 27.41 17.62 22.03
N LEU A 23 26.23 17.02 21.78
CA LEU A 23 25.20 17.67 20.97
C LEU A 23 24.69 18.97 21.60
N ALA A 24 24.53 19.00 22.93
CA ALA A 24 24.09 20.19 23.65
C ALA A 24 25.13 21.32 23.56
N ASP A 25 26.40 20.98 23.77
CA ASP A 25 27.51 21.91 23.68
C ASP A 25 27.65 22.45 22.24
N LYS A 26 27.58 21.58 21.23
CA LYS A 26 27.68 21.92 19.80
C LYS A 26 26.49 22.78 19.33
N ALA A 27 25.29 22.56 19.92
CA ALA A 27 24.07 23.29 19.58
C ALA A 27 23.85 24.58 20.40
N GLY A 28 24.61 24.79 21.46
CA GLY A 28 24.43 25.90 22.39
C GLY A 28 23.08 25.82 23.15
N ILE A 29 22.62 24.61 23.50
CA ILE A 29 21.37 24.36 24.21
C ILE A 29 21.60 23.40 25.38
N THR A 30 20.60 23.22 26.24
CA THR A 30 20.71 22.30 27.35
C THR A 30 20.60 20.83 26.90
N ARG A 31 21.24 19.92 27.65
CA ARG A 31 21.12 18.46 27.41
C ARG A 31 19.66 18.00 27.46
N SER A 32 18.82 18.56 28.33
CA SER A 32 17.38 18.27 28.38
C SER A 32 16.65 18.67 27.10
N SER A 33 17.00 19.82 26.52
CA SER A 33 16.45 20.24 25.22
C SER A 33 16.86 19.28 24.08
N VAL A 34 18.13 18.82 24.10
CA VAL A 34 18.59 17.79 23.15
C VAL A 34 17.80 16.50 23.30
N ALA A 35 17.55 16.03 24.55
CA ALA A 35 16.79 14.83 24.80
C ALA A 35 15.35 14.90 24.23
N VAL A 36 14.71 16.08 24.34
CA VAL A 36 13.38 16.33 23.75
C VAL A 36 13.46 16.24 22.21
N HIS A 37 14.43 16.89 21.59
CA HIS A 37 14.60 16.83 20.13
C HIS A 37 14.89 15.41 19.64
N ILE A 38 15.74 14.64 20.35
CA ILE A 38 16.02 13.23 20.04
C ILE A 38 14.74 12.39 20.15
N SER A 39 13.96 12.58 21.24
CA SER A 39 12.67 11.89 21.38
C SER A 39 11.72 12.20 20.24
N ASN A 40 11.65 13.44 19.77
CA ASN A 40 10.85 13.83 18.62
C ASN A 40 11.36 13.22 17.32
N LEU A 41 12.68 13.15 17.13
CA LEU A 41 13.30 12.50 15.97
C LEU A 41 13.06 10.99 15.97
N MET A 42 13.04 10.34 17.15
CA MET A 42 12.66 8.93 17.28
C MET A 42 11.17 8.72 16.96
N LYS A 43 10.27 9.55 17.47
CA LYS A 43 8.84 9.51 17.14
C LYS A 43 8.58 9.69 15.64
N LYS A 44 9.37 10.54 14.99
CA LYS A 44 9.33 10.76 13.53
C LYS A 44 10.03 9.65 12.74
N GLY A 45 10.56 8.64 13.42
CA GLY A 45 11.28 7.53 12.81
C GLY A 45 12.60 7.92 12.13
N CYS A 46 13.11 9.13 12.38
CA CYS A 46 14.41 9.58 11.87
C CYS A 46 15.58 8.94 12.61
N ILE A 47 15.39 8.52 13.86
CA ILE A 47 16.33 7.77 14.70
C ILE A 47 15.63 6.47 15.09
N THR A 48 16.23 5.33 14.77
CA THR A 48 15.58 4.00 14.86
C THR A 48 16.14 3.10 15.97
N GLY A 49 17.17 3.54 16.72
CA GLY A 49 17.76 2.70 17.77
C GLY A 49 18.75 3.42 18.70
N LYS A 50 19.24 2.68 19.71
CA LYS A 50 20.32 3.15 20.60
C LYS A 50 21.63 3.17 19.82
N GLY A 51 22.39 4.25 19.96
CA GLY A 51 23.52 4.57 19.09
C GLY A 51 23.11 5.43 17.89
N TYR A 52 21.88 6.03 17.95
CA TYR A 52 21.36 6.96 16.95
C TYR A 52 21.46 6.45 15.52
N ILE A 53 20.88 5.26 15.26
CA ILE A 53 20.74 4.78 13.89
C ILE A 53 19.80 5.72 13.16
N VAL A 54 20.35 6.51 12.26
CA VAL A 54 19.59 7.50 11.48
C VAL A 54 19.07 6.83 10.23
N ARG A 55 17.79 7.07 9.92
CA ARG A 55 17.23 6.67 8.65
C ARG A 55 17.87 7.51 7.54
N THR A 56 18.50 6.84 6.59
CA THR A 56 19.15 7.46 5.42
C THR A 56 18.31 7.32 4.15
N ASP A 57 17.47 6.29 4.07
CA ASP A 57 16.78 5.94 2.84
C ASP A 57 15.29 6.34 2.89
N PRO A 58 14.72 6.79 1.76
CA PRO A 58 13.29 7.02 1.61
C PRO A 58 12.49 5.75 1.91
N TYR A 59 11.28 5.88 2.43
CA TYR A 59 10.39 4.74 2.65
C TYR A 59 8.95 5.05 2.27
N VAL A 60 8.23 3.99 1.94
CA VAL A 60 6.79 4.01 1.73
C VAL A 60 6.08 3.50 2.96
N ALA A 61 5.13 4.26 3.50
CA ALA A 61 4.23 3.80 4.54
C ALA A 61 2.93 3.29 3.91
N VAL A 62 2.60 2.02 4.12
CA VAL A 62 1.33 1.44 3.68
C VAL A 62 0.36 1.43 4.85
N VAL A 63 -0.75 2.16 4.74
CA VAL A 63 -1.82 2.21 5.73
C VAL A 63 -2.97 1.38 5.20
N GLY A 64 -3.14 0.18 5.74
CA GLY A 64 -4.09 -0.77 5.18
C GLY A 64 -4.21 -2.09 5.93
N GLY A 65 -5.00 -3.00 5.39
CA GLY A 65 -5.33 -4.29 5.99
C GLY A 65 -4.36 -5.41 5.63
N VAL A 66 -4.31 -6.38 6.52
CA VAL A 66 -3.67 -7.68 6.36
C VAL A 66 -4.62 -8.76 6.82
N ASN A 67 -4.79 -9.82 6.04
CA ASN A 67 -5.68 -10.92 6.41
C ASN A 67 -5.13 -12.29 6.01
N MET A 68 -5.78 -13.33 6.49
CA MET A 68 -5.58 -14.70 6.02
C MET A 68 -6.67 -15.05 5.01
N ASP A 69 -6.25 -15.45 3.81
CA ASP A 69 -7.13 -16.01 2.80
C ASP A 69 -7.21 -17.53 2.99
N ILE A 70 -8.41 -18.08 3.12
CA ILE A 70 -8.70 -19.50 3.25
C ILE A 70 -9.54 -19.89 2.06
N GLY A 71 -8.92 -20.54 1.07
CA GLY A 71 -9.60 -21.00 -0.13
C GLY A 71 -9.93 -22.48 -0.04
N ALA A 72 -11.20 -22.86 -0.19
CA ALA A 72 -11.59 -24.24 -0.32
C ALA A 72 -11.96 -24.54 -1.78
N VAL A 73 -11.32 -25.54 -2.39
CA VAL A 73 -11.63 -26.02 -3.74
C VAL A 73 -12.15 -27.45 -3.64
N SER A 74 -13.41 -27.65 -4.01
CA SER A 74 -14.04 -28.97 -3.98
C SER A 74 -13.48 -29.87 -5.08
N ALA A 75 -13.26 -31.15 -4.75
CA ALA A 75 -12.83 -32.16 -5.72
C ALA A 75 -13.93 -32.56 -6.72
N GLY A 76 -15.20 -32.28 -6.41
CA GLY A 76 -16.36 -32.58 -7.23
C GLY A 76 -17.42 -31.50 -7.13
N ALA A 77 -18.56 -31.69 -7.76
CA ALA A 77 -19.68 -30.75 -7.65
C ALA A 77 -20.08 -30.52 -6.19
N LEU A 78 -20.25 -29.25 -5.82
CA LEU A 78 -20.62 -28.90 -4.45
C LEU A 78 -22.03 -29.41 -4.09
N VAL A 79 -22.13 -30.14 -2.99
CA VAL A 79 -23.38 -30.61 -2.41
C VAL A 79 -23.70 -29.76 -1.20
N ALA A 80 -24.79 -29.00 -1.29
CA ALA A 80 -25.23 -28.15 -0.20
C ALA A 80 -25.64 -28.98 1.03
N ARG A 81 -25.28 -28.52 2.22
CA ARG A 81 -25.60 -29.15 3.51
C ARG A 81 -24.92 -30.52 3.72
N ASP A 82 -23.83 -30.78 3.02
CA ASP A 82 -23.06 -32.01 3.13
C ASP A 82 -21.55 -31.69 3.19
N SER A 83 -20.75 -32.70 3.59
CA SER A 83 -19.27 -32.61 3.57
C SER A 83 -18.75 -32.83 2.16
N ASN A 84 -18.02 -31.84 1.65
CA ASN A 84 -17.44 -31.88 0.33
C ASN A 84 -15.93 -32.12 0.44
N PRO A 85 -15.39 -33.26 -0.02
CA PRO A 85 -13.94 -33.49 -0.08
C PRO A 85 -13.25 -32.47 -1.02
N GLY A 86 -12.05 -32.00 -0.64
CA GLY A 86 -11.33 -31.00 -1.44
C GLY A 86 -9.99 -30.60 -0.84
N HIS A 87 -9.46 -29.49 -1.31
CA HIS A 87 -8.25 -28.86 -0.80
C HIS A 87 -8.58 -27.51 -0.14
N VAL A 88 -7.87 -27.20 0.96
CA VAL A 88 -8.08 -25.96 1.72
C VAL A 88 -6.73 -25.25 1.89
N PRO A 89 -6.18 -24.63 0.82
CA PRO A 89 -5.00 -23.80 0.92
C PRO A 89 -5.26 -22.55 1.76
N THR A 90 -4.21 -22.08 2.42
CA THR A 90 -4.22 -20.81 3.14
C THR A 90 -3.09 -19.95 2.66
N SER A 91 -3.33 -18.65 2.45
CA SER A 91 -2.32 -17.68 2.06
C SER A 91 -2.50 -16.37 2.81
N LEU A 92 -1.40 -15.64 2.97
CA LEU A 92 -1.48 -14.27 3.47
C LEU A 92 -2.04 -13.36 2.39
N GLY A 93 -3.07 -12.61 2.76
CA GLY A 93 -3.79 -11.68 1.90
C GLY A 93 -3.86 -10.27 2.50
N GLY A 94 -4.80 -9.48 1.97
CA GLY A 94 -5.01 -8.08 2.28
C GLY A 94 -4.32 -7.17 1.27
N VAL A 95 -5.09 -6.24 0.70
CA VAL A 95 -4.59 -5.31 -0.33
C VAL A 95 -3.40 -4.51 0.18
N GLY A 96 -3.49 -3.95 1.40
CA GLY A 96 -2.37 -3.23 2.02
C GLY A 96 -1.12 -4.09 2.15
N ARG A 97 -1.25 -5.33 2.67
CA ARG A 97 -0.13 -6.27 2.80
C ARG A 97 0.43 -6.68 1.44
N ASN A 98 -0.40 -6.92 0.45
CA ASN A 98 0.05 -7.32 -0.88
C ASN A 98 0.85 -6.20 -1.56
N ILE A 99 0.38 -4.95 -1.45
CA ILE A 99 1.12 -3.78 -1.93
C ILE A 99 2.48 -3.67 -1.21
N ALA A 100 2.49 -3.79 0.13
CA ALA A 100 3.70 -3.72 0.93
C ALA A 100 4.71 -4.82 0.57
N HIS A 101 4.23 -6.05 0.33
CA HIS A 101 5.08 -7.17 -0.09
C HIS A 101 5.72 -6.93 -1.46
N ASN A 102 4.93 -6.49 -2.45
CA ASN A 102 5.46 -6.15 -3.76
C ASN A 102 6.49 -5.01 -3.69
N LEU A 103 6.26 -3.99 -2.85
CA LEU A 103 7.25 -2.92 -2.60
C LEU A 103 8.56 -3.47 -2.04
N CYS A 104 8.50 -4.39 -1.07
CA CYS A 104 9.70 -5.05 -0.53
C CYS A 104 10.45 -5.83 -1.62
N LEU A 105 9.75 -6.60 -2.46
CA LEU A 105 10.33 -7.34 -3.57
C LEU A 105 10.98 -6.42 -4.62
N LEU A 106 10.43 -5.22 -4.82
CA LEU A 106 11.00 -4.17 -5.67
C LEU A 106 12.16 -3.41 -5.00
N GLY A 107 12.62 -3.86 -3.82
CA GLY A 107 13.73 -3.23 -3.10
C GLY A 107 13.38 -1.91 -2.43
N GLN A 108 12.09 -1.54 -2.37
CA GLN A 108 11.65 -0.33 -1.71
C GLN A 108 11.57 -0.56 -0.19
N ARG A 109 12.21 0.27 0.60
CA ARG A 109 12.02 0.25 2.05
C ARG A 109 10.56 0.56 2.37
N THR A 110 9.91 -0.37 3.07
CA THR A 110 8.47 -0.31 3.29
C THR A 110 8.12 -0.55 4.75
N ALA A 111 7.21 0.25 5.26
CA ALA A 111 6.62 0.06 6.58
C ALA A 111 5.10 -0.05 6.47
N MET A 112 4.47 -0.82 7.33
CA MET A 112 3.02 -1.00 7.30
C MET A 112 2.38 -0.56 8.62
N VAL A 113 1.37 0.29 8.52
CA VAL A 113 0.48 0.71 9.60
C VAL A 113 -0.79 -0.11 9.49
N THR A 114 -0.94 -1.10 10.35
CA THR A 114 -2.04 -2.07 10.32
C THR A 114 -2.37 -2.58 11.71
N VAL A 115 -3.42 -3.36 11.81
CA VAL A 115 -3.80 -4.08 13.02
C VAL A 115 -4.03 -5.56 12.72
N MET A 116 -3.71 -6.43 13.68
CA MET A 116 -3.93 -7.86 13.61
C MET A 116 -4.26 -8.42 14.99
N GLY A 117 -4.82 -9.59 15.06
CA GLY A 117 -5.10 -10.31 16.32
C GLY A 117 -3.83 -10.92 16.90
N ASP A 118 -3.86 -11.22 18.21
CA ASP A 118 -2.88 -12.08 18.88
C ASP A 118 -3.27 -13.55 18.72
N ASP A 119 -3.20 -14.02 17.47
CA ASP A 119 -3.59 -15.37 17.07
C ASP A 119 -2.53 -16.00 16.11
N ASP A 120 -2.77 -17.24 15.68
CA ASP A 120 -1.86 -17.94 14.76
C ASP A 120 -1.69 -17.21 13.44
N PHE A 121 -2.74 -16.57 12.93
CA PHE A 121 -2.68 -15.80 11.70
C PHE A 121 -1.86 -14.54 11.86
N GLY A 122 -2.03 -13.81 12.97
CA GLY A 122 -1.21 -12.64 13.30
C GLY A 122 0.27 -12.98 13.46
N ARG A 123 0.58 -14.15 14.07
CA ARG A 123 1.97 -14.64 14.14
C ARG A 123 2.56 -14.93 12.77
N ARG A 124 1.82 -15.59 11.87
CA ARG A 124 2.25 -15.85 10.48
C ARG A 124 2.52 -14.55 9.71
N VAL A 125 1.69 -13.51 9.92
CA VAL A 125 1.92 -12.19 9.34
C VAL A 125 3.24 -11.61 9.81
N GLN A 126 3.51 -11.63 11.11
CA GLN A 126 4.75 -11.09 11.70
C GLN A 126 6.00 -11.85 11.23
N GLU A 127 5.92 -13.19 11.13
CA GLU A 127 7.00 -14.02 10.60
C GLU A 127 7.29 -13.67 9.13
N ASN A 128 6.27 -13.65 8.29
CA ASN A 128 6.43 -13.27 6.88
C ASN A 128 6.99 -11.86 6.71
N ALA A 129 6.55 -10.91 7.54
CA ALA A 129 7.08 -9.54 7.49
C ALA A 129 8.59 -9.50 7.76
N LYS A 130 9.08 -10.30 8.70
CA LYS A 130 10.53 -10.42 8.98
C LYS A 130 11.27 -11.01 7.78
N ASP A 131 10.71 -12.07 7.17
CA ASP A 131 11.33 -12.76 6.03
C ASP A 131 11.50 -11.85 4.81
N ILE A 132 10.53 -10.97 4.57
CA ILE A 132 10.53 -10.04 3.42
C ILE A 132 11.10 -8.64 3.75
N GLY A 133 11.54 -8.40 4.99
CA GLY A 133 12.07 -7.10 5.41
C GLY A 133 11.01 -5.98 5.54
N LEU A 134 9.73 -6.34 5.74
CA LEU A 134 8.64 -5.39 5.97
C LEU A 134 8.64 -4.90 7.42
N ASP A 135 8.71 -3.58 7.62
CA ASP A 135 8.66 -2.96 8.94
C ASP A 135 7.21 -2.88 9.47
N LEU A 136 6.90 -3.65 10.52
CA LEU A 136 5.61 -3.62 11.22
C LEU A 136 5.65 -2.82 12.53
N SER A 137 6.70 -2.05 12.81
CA SER A 137 6.87 -1.32 14.08
C SER A 137 5.76 -0.31 14.36
N ALA A 138 5.08 0.17 13.33
CA ALA A 138 3.91 1.04 13.42
C ALA A 138 2.57 0.28 13.38
N GLY A 139 2.59 -1.04 13.30
CA GLY A 139 1.41 -1.89 13.43
C GLY A 139 1.01 -2.11 14.90
N ALA A 140 -0.11 -2.80 15.13
CA ALA A 140 -0.51 -3.24 16.46
C ALA A 140 -1.05 -4.68 16.44
N VAL A 141 -0.64 -5.46 17.43
CA VAL A 141 -1.21 -6.77 17.75
C VAL A 141 -2.23 -6.56 18.88
N LEU A 142 -3.48 -6.96 18.65
CA LEU A 142 -4.61 -6.72 19.53
C LEU A 142 -5.07 -8.02 20.18
N PRO A 143 -4.90 -8.18 21.52
CA PRO A 143 -5.20 -9.44 22.20
C PRO A 143 -6.69 -9.77 22.27
N ASP A 144 -7.56 -8.79 22.08
CA ASP A 144 -9.02 -8.91 22.11
C ASP A 144 -9.66 -9.02 20.71
N CYS A 145 -8.85 -9.15 19.67
CA CYS A 145 -9.30 -9.24 18.28
C CYS A 145 -8.78 -10.51 17.61
N ARG A 146 -9.42 -10.89 16.51
CA ARG A 146 -8.91 -11.89 15.56
C ARG A 146 -8.31 -11.21 14.35
N THR A 147 -7.28 -11.80 13.77
CA THR A 147 -6.72 -11.36 12.49
C THR A 147 -7.78 -11.48 11.39
N GLY A 148 -7.86 -10.50 10.50
CA GLY A 148 -8.80 -10.49 9.39
C GLY A 148 -8.73 -11.79 8.58
N THR A 149 -9.88 -12.29 8.16
CA THR A 149 -9.97 -13.57 7.44
C THR A 149 -10.92 -13.43 6.25
N TYR A 150 -10.50 -13.91 5.09
CA TYR A 150 -11.34 -14.08 3.90
C TYR A 150 -11.43 -15.55 3.55
N LEU A 151 -12.60 -16.14 3.74
CA LEU A 151 -12.90 -17.53 3.42
C LEU A 151 -13.72 -17.59 2.15
N TYR A 152 -13.33 -18.43 1.20
CA TYR A 152 -14.10 -18.68 -0.02
C TYR A 152 -14.12 -20.14 -0.37
N ILE A 153 -15.18 -20.57 -1.04
CA ILE A 153 -15.41 -21.95 -1.49
C ILE A 153 -15.61 -21.91 -3.00
N CYS A 154 -14.82 -22.68 -3.72
CA CYS A 154 -14.90 -22.84 -5.15
C CYS A 154 -15.37 -24.25 -5.53
N GLY A 155 -16.05 -24.34 -6.67
CA GLY A 155 -16.30 -25.60 -7.35
C GLY A 155 -15.01 -26.20 -7.95
N PRO A 156 -15.09 -27.39 -8.57
CA PRO A 156 -13.94 -28.05 -9.20
C PRO A 156 -13.41 -27.30 -10.44
N ASP A 157 -14.19 -26.40 -11.00
CA ASP A 157 -13.86 -25.49 -12.11
C ASP A 157 -13.11 -24.22 -11.65
N GLY A 158 -12.97 -24.03 -10.33
CA GLY A 158 -12.37 -22.85 -9.73
C GLY A 158 -13.34 -21.67 -9.54
N ASP A 159 -14.59 -21.79 -10.01
CA ASP A 159 -15.57 -20.74 -9.82
C ASP A 159 -16.01 -20.64 -8.35
N MET A 160 -16.02 -19.41 -7.83
CA MET A 160 -16.39 -19.13 -6.43
C MET A 160 -17.89 -19.26 -6.24
N ALA A 161 -18.28 -20.24 -5.42
CA ALA A 161 -19.68 -20.47 -5.05
C ALA A 161 -20.13 -19.61 -3.87
N LEU A 162 -19.25 -19.35 -2.90
CA LEU A 162 -19.56 -18.62 -1.67
C LEU A 162 -18.29 -17.99 -1.11
N ALA A 163 -18.43 -16.81 -0.47
CA ALA A 163 -17.37 -16.23 0.34
C ALA A 163 -17.93 -15.59 1.61
N VAL A 164 -17.13 -15.60 2.67
CA VAL A 164 -17.39 -14.91 3.93
C VAL A 164 -16.11 -14.20 4.35
N ASN A 165 -16.23 -12.95 4.78
CA ASN A 165 -15.10 -12.22 5.32
C ASN A 165 -15.36 -11.77 6.76
N ASP A 166 -14.33 -11.86 7.60
CA ASP A 166 -14.31 -11.25 8.92
C ASP A 166 -13.16 -10.23 8.94
N MET A 167 -13.53 -8.96 8.82
CA MET A 167 -12.60 -7.84 8.74
C MET A 167 -12.79 -6.83 9.89
N ALA A 168 -13.52 -7.25 10.95
CA ALA A 168 -13.89 -6.38 12.07
C ALA A 168 -12.66 -5.80 12.81
N VAL A 169 -11.51 -6.44 12.72
CA VAL A 169 -10.26 -5.93 13.31
C VAL A 169 -9.90 -4.53 12.77
N TYR A 170 -10.26 -4.20 11.52
CA TYR A 170 -9.94 -2.89 10.94
C TYR A 170 -10.74 -1.75 11.53
N ASP A 171 -11.86 -2.02 12.20
CA ASP A 171 -12.61 -1.00 12.96
C ASP A 171 -11.75 -0.42 14.12
N ARG A 172 -10.67 -1.12 14.49
CA ARG A 172 -9.69 -0.66 15.49
C ARG A 172 -8.66 0.32 14.90
N MET A 173 -8.59 0.48 13.58
CA MET A 173 -7.78 1.51 12.93
C MET A 173 -8.50 2.87 12.97
N THR A 174 -8.84 3.32 14.18
CA THR A 174 -9.55 4.56 14.45
C THR A 174 -8.69 5.81 14.17
N PRO A 175 -9.29 7.02 14.12
CA PRO A 175 -8.52 8.26 14.08
C PRO A 175 -7.50 8.39 15.21
N ASP A 176 -7.81 7.91 16.42
CA ASP A 176 -6.88 7.92 17.55
C ASP A 176 -5.70 6.96 17.36
N PHE A 177 -5.93 5.79 16.79
CA PHE A 177 -4.88 4.86 16.40
C PHE A 177 -3.91 5.50 15.41
N LEU A 178 -4.43 6.18 14.39
CA LEU A 178 -3.63 6.86 13.37
C LEU A 178 -2.91 8.09 13.92
N ARG A 179 -3.56 8.85 14.85
CA ARG A 179 -2.95 10.01 15.50
C ARG A 179 -1.67 9.66 16.25
N GLN A 180 -1.66 8.53 16.95
CA GLN A 180 -0.46 8.05 17.65
C GLN A 180 0.71 7.72 16.73
N ARG A 181 0.43 7.47 15.44
CA ARG A 181 1.39 7.07 14.40
C ARG A 181 1.64 8.16 13.37
N LEU A 182 1.01 9.31 13.52
CA LEU A 182 1.03 10.37 12.50
C LEU A 182 2.44 10.88 12.21
N ASP A 183 3.28 11.03 13.23
CA ASP A 183 4.67 11.45 13.03
C ASP A 183 5.47 10.43 12.22
N PHE A 184 5.22 9.15 12.45
CA PHE A 184 5.80 8.06 11.65
C PHE A 184 5.27 8.10 10.21
N ILE A 185 3.96 8.21 10.01
CA ILE A 185 3.33 8.30 8.68
C ILE A 185 3.85 9.53 7.92
N ASN A 186 3.94 10.69 8.58
CA ASN A 186 4.48 11.92 8.00
C ASN A 186 5.98 11.89 7.71
N GLY A 187 6.70 10.93 8.26
CA GLY A 187 8.11 10.68 7.95
C GLY A 187 8.32 9.87 6.67
N ALA A 188 7.26 9.33 6.06
CA ALA A 188 7.34 8.63 4.79
C ALA A 188 7.48 9.60 3.61
N ASP A 189 8.12 9.15 2.54
CA ASP A 189 8.21 9.89 1.28
C ASP A 189 6.92 9.78 0.46
N LEU A 190 6.19 8.66 0.67
CA LEU A 190 4.86 8.42 0.12
C LEU A 190 4.05 7.54 1.10
N VAL A 191 2.78 7.84 1.23
CA VAL A 191 1.80 6.99 1.92
C VAL A 191 0.94 6.28 0.88
N VAL A 192 0.86 4.95 0.97
CA VAL A 192 -0.16 4.19 0.25
C VAL A 192 -1.31 3.93 1.21
N LEU A 193 -2.50 4.37 0.85
CA LEU A 193 -3.73 4.21 1.63
C LEU A 193 -4.71 3.32 0.86
N GLU A 194 -5.26 2.28 1.50
CA GLU A 194 -6.33 1.49 0.91
C GLU A 194 -7.61 1.54 1.78
N THR A 195 -8.74 1.20 1.19
CA THR A 195 -10.05 1.54 1.73
C THR A 195 -10.69 0.49 2.64
N ASN A 196 -9.92 -0.50 3.15
CA ASN A 196 -10.44 -1.40 4.21
C ASN A 196 -10.66 -0.68 5.55
N LEU A 197 -10.00 0.46 5.75
CA LEU A 197 -10.15 1.27 6.96
C LEU A 197 -11.58 1.86 7.08
N PRO A 198 -12.01 2.23 8.32
CA PRO A 198 -13.20 3.05 8.53
C PRO A 198 -13.12 4.38 7.76
N GLU A 199 -14.26 4.84 7.23
CA GLU A 199 -14.31 6.10 6.47
C GLU A 199 -13.82 7.31 7.27
N GLU A 200 -14.17 7.38 8.55
CA GLU A 200 -13.72 8.44 9.44
C GLU A 200 -12.19 8.49 9.58
N SER A 201 -11.55 7.32 9.59
CA SER A 201 -10.09 7.19 9.68
C SER A 201 -9.40 7.61 8.38
N ILE A 202 -9.99 7.27 7.24
CA ILE A 202 -9.53 7.73 5.92
C ILE A 202 -9.61 9.26 5.85
N ARG A 203 -10.75 9.84 6.23
CA ARG A 203 -10.94 11.30 6.27
C ARG A 203 -9.92 11.97 7.19
N TRP A 204 -9.81 11.45 8.42
CA TRP A 204 -8.88 12.00 9.40
C TRP A 204 -7.43 11.96 8.90
N LEU A 205 -7.00 10.84 8.29
CA LEU A 205 -5.66 10.70 7.75
C LEU A 205 -5.42 11.72 6.62
N CYS A 206 -6.33 11.82 5.66
CA CYS A 206 -6.22 12.78 4.55
C CYS A 206 -6.22 14.24 5.03
N ASP A 207 -6.83 14.54 6.17
CA ASP A 207 -6.85 15.89 6.76
C ASP A 207 -5.57 16.25 7.51
N ASN A 208 -4.85 15.28 8.04
CA ASN A 208 -3.74 15.50 8.97
C ASN A 208 -2.39 15.03 8.40
N CYS A 209 -2.37 14.16 7.40
CA CYS A 209 -1.15 13.68 6.77
C CYS A 209 -0.51 14.77 5.90
N LYS A 210 0.82 14.93 6.04
CA LYS A 210 1.62 15.89 5.26
C LYS A 210 2.41 15.22 4.13
N ALA A 211 2.61 13.91 4.24
CA ALA A 211 3.21 13.13 3.17
C ALA A 211 2.21 12.96 2.01
N PRO A 212 2.67 12.88 0.75
CA PRO A 212 1.79 12.61 -0.38
C PRO A 212 1.11 11.24 -0.21
N ILE A 213 -0.18 11.16 -0.56
CA ILE A 213 -0.98 9.93 -0.43
C ILE A 213 -1.35 9.42 -1.81
N LEU A 214 -0.95 8.17 -2.12
CA LEU A 214 -1.50 7.35 -3.21
C LEU A 214 -2.60 6.45 -2.62
N ALA A 215 -3.83 6.57 -3.12
CA ALA A 215 -4.95 5.74 -2.65
C ALA A 215 -5.27 4.60 -3.63
N ASP A 216 -5.56 3.41 -3.07
CA ASP A 216 -6.16 2.27 -3.76
C ASP A 216 -7.60 2.07 -3.26
N PRO A 217 -8.62 2.10 -4.15
CA PRO A 217 -10.03 1.97 -3.75
C PRO A 217 -10.44 0.56 -3.31
N VAL A 218 -9.64 -0.48 -3.57
CA VAL A 218 -9.88 -1.91 -3.25
C VAL A 218 -11.09 -2.53 -3.97
N SER A 219 -12.24 -1.85 -3.94
CA SER A 219 -13.48 -2.30 -4.59
C SER A 219 -14.45 -1.14 -4.77
N THR A 220 -15.43 -1.31 -5.65
CA THR A 220 -16.44 -0.28 -5.94
C THR A 220 -17.16 0.21 -4.68
N ILE A 221 -17.61 -0.72 -3.81
CA ILE A 221 -18.32 -0.35 -2.57
C ILE A 221 -17.43 0.47 -1.64
N LYS A 222 -16.15 0.08 -1.50
CA LYS A 222 -15.20 0.76 -0.62
C LYS A 222 -14.67 2.06 -1.22
N ALA A 223 -14.65 2.20 -2.54
CA ALA A 223 -14.24 3.41 -3.26
C ALA A 223 -15.03 4.66 -2.82
N GLU A 224 -16.32 4.48 -2.46
CA GLU A 224 -17.16 5.59 -1.98
C GLU A 224 -16.57 6.34 -0.79
N LYS A 225 -15.81 5.66 0.06
CA LYS A 225 -15.11 6.28 1.21
C LYS A 225 -14.08 7.33 0.79
N LEU A 226 -13.57 7.27 -0.45
CA LEU A 226 -12.60 8.23 -0.98
C LEU A 226 -13.25 9.50 -1.54
N ARG A 227 -14.54 9.46 -1.90
CA ARG A 227 -15.24 10.58 -2.53
C ARG A 227 -15.05 11.92 -1.78
N PRO A 228 -15.17 11.97 -0.44
CA PRO A 228 -15.01 13.23 0.31
C PRO A 228 -13.57 13.75 0.37
N VAL A 229 -12.58 12.91 0.04
CA VAL A 229 -11.15 13.22 0.21
C VAL A 229 -10.35 13.21 -1.08
N LEU A 230 -10.98 13.00 -2.24
CA LEU A 230 -10.30 12.93 -3.55
C LEU A 230 -9.35 14.11 -3.77
N GLY A 231 -9.78 15.33 -3.46
CA GLY A 231 -8.98 16.53 -3.63
C GLY A 231 -7.77 16.67 -2.70
N LYS A 232 -7.59 15.75 -1.74
CA LYS A 232 -6.46 15.72 -0.80
C LYS A 232 -5.42 14.67 -1.18
N LEU A 233 -5.72 13.81 -2.16
CA LEU A 233 -4.85 12.75 -2.60
C LEU A 233 -3.83 13.27 -3.62
N ALA A 234 -2.57 12.85 -3.47
CA ALA A 234 -1.54 13.08 -4.47
C ALA A 234 -1.78 12.22 -5.70
N ALA A 235 -2.23 10.97 -5.50
CA ALA A 235 -2.58 10.07 -6.59
C ALA A 235 -3.70 9.10 -6.21
N LEU A 236 -4.42 8.62 -7.23
CA LEU A 236 -5.46 7.61 -7.11
C LEU A 236 -5.25 6.53 -8.18
N LYS A 237 -5.34 5.25 -7.79
CA LYS A 237 -5.26 4.11 -8.72
C LYS A 237 -6.58 3.34 -8.75
N PRO A 238 -7.60 3.79 -9.41
CA PRO A 238 -8.83 3.04 -9.58
C PRO A 238 -8.71 2.04 -10.74
N ASN A 239 -9.46 0.93 -10.67
CA ASN A 239 -9.80 0.17 -11.85
C ASN A 239 -10.93 0.85 -12.62
N ARG A 240 -11.33 0.26 -13.77
CA ARG A 240 -12.43 0.78 -14.62
C ARG A 240 -13.71 1.07 -13.82
N LEU A 241 -14.20 0.06 -13.07
CA LEU A 241 -15.47 0.16 -12.34
C LEU A 241 -15.42 1.18 -11.20
N GLU A 242 -14.30 1.25 -10.51
CA GLU A 242 -14.05 2.24 -9.46
C GLU A 242 -13.94 3.65 -10.03
N ALA A 243 -13.29 3.81 -11.19
CA ALA A 243 -13.21 5.08 -11.88
C ALA A 243 -14.59 5.53 -12.42
N GLU A 244 -15.38 4.63 -12.97
CA GLU A 244 -16.76 4.89 -13.37
C GLU A 244 -17.61 5.37 -12.19
N LEU A 245 -17.52 4.66 -11.07
CA LEU A 245 -18.25 5.01 -9.84
C LEU A 245 -17.85 6.40 -9.34
N LEU A 246 -16.55 6.65 -9.17
CA LEU A 246 -16.06 7.90 -8.58
C LEU A 246 -16.26 9.10 -9.50
N SER A 247 -16.14 8.94 -10.83
CA SER A 247 -16.36 9.99 -11.81
C SER A 247 -17.82 10.18 -12.18
N GLY A 248 -18.68 9.17 -11.95
CA GLY A 248 -20.05 9.14 -12.41
C GLY A 248 -20.19 9.03 -13.94
N MET A 249 -19.20 8.41 -14.61
CA MET A 249 -19.15 8.25 -16.08
C MET A 249 -18.88 6.79 -16.45
N SER A 250 -19.50 6.27 -17.49
CA SER A 250 -19.11 4.97 -18.07
C SER A 250 -17.84 5.09 -18.90
N ILE A 251 -16.95 4.09 -18.80
CA ILE A 251 -15.68 4.04 -19.52
C ILE A 251 -15.68 2.87 -20.50
N ARG A 252 -15.93 3.16 -21.78
CA ARG A 252 -15.95 2.19 -22.88
C ARG A 252 -14.85 2.43 -23.91
N THR A 253 -14.40 3.66 -24.03
CA THR A 253 -13.37 4.12 -24.98
C THR A 253 -12.24 4.83 -24.25
N ARG A 254 -11.16 5.15 -24.99
CA ARG A 254 -10.07 5.99 -24.47
C ARG A 254 -10.53 7.38 -24.13
N GLU A 255 -11.42 7.92 -24.95
CA GLU A 255 -12.01 9.24 -24.76
C GLU A 255 -12.84 9.31 -23.49
N ASP A 256 -13.59 8.24 -23.17
CA ASP A 256 -14.32 8.14 -21.91
C ASP A 256 -13.37 8.10 -20.71
N ALA A 257 -12.28 7.32 -20.81
CA ALA A 257 -11.26 7.25 -19.76
C ALA A 257 -10.61 8.62 -19.52
N ALA A 258 -10.32 9.37 -20.60
CA ALA A 258 -9.78 10.72 -20.50
C ALA A 258 -10.78 11.70 -19.85
N GLN A 259 -12.07 11.60 -20.17
CA GLN A 259 -13.12 12.42 -19.56
C GLN A 259 -13.32 12.06 -18.08
N ALA A 260 -13.36 10.77 -17.74
CA ALA A 260 -13.46 10.30 -16.35
C ALA A 260 -12.27 10.78 -15.50
N ALA A 261 -11.03 10.66 -16.05
CA ALA A 261 -9.83 11.16 -15.41
C ALA A 261 -9.91 12.67 -15.15
N ARG A 262 -10.35 13.46 -16.14
CA ARG A 262 -10.52 14.91 -16.01
C ARG A 262 -11.49 15.26 -14.90
N LYS A 263 -12.65 14.59 -14.83
CA LYS A 263 -13.62 14.78 -13.75
C LYS A 263 -13.04 14.47 -12.37
N LEU A 264 -12.21 13.43 -12.26
CA LEU A 264 -11.52 13.10 -11.00
C LEU A 264 -10.50 14.17 -10.63
N LEU A 265 -9.72 14.68 -11.58
CA LEU A 265 -8.76 15.76 -11.37
C LEU A 265 -9.43 17.09 -10.98
N ASP A 266 -10.64 17.37 -11.50
CA ASP A 266 -11.43 18.57 -11.18
C ASP A 266 -11.85 18.60 -9.68
N THR A 267 -11.84 17.45 -8.98
CA THR A 267 -12.08 17.40 -7.52
C THR A 267 -10.91 17.96 -6.71
N GLY A 268 -9.76 18.16 -7.33
CA GLY A 268 -8.52 18.53 -6.67
C GLY A 268 -7.51 17.38 -6.53
N LEU A 269 -7.79 16.18 -7.04
CA LEU A 269 -6.87 15.05 -7.11
C LEU A 269 -5.61 15.42 -7.90
N GLY A 270 -4.42 15.04 -7.42
CA GLY A 270 -3.14 15.34 -8.08
C GLY A 270 -2.94 14.59 -9.39
N THR A 271 -3.03 13.27 -9.33
CA THR A 271 -2.78 12.34 -10.45
C THR A 271 -3.76 11.17 -10.38
N VAL A 272 -4.18 10.65 -11.54
CA VAL A 272 -5.00 9.43 -11.61
C VAL A 272 -4.37 8.41 -12.56
N PHE A 273 -4.35 7.14 -12.14
CA PHE A 273 -3.90 5.98 -12.91
C PHE A 273 -5.05 4.98 -13.04
N ILE A 274 -5.85 5.09 -14.09
CA ILE A 274 -7.00 4.19 -14.31
C ILE A 274 -6.51 2.90 -14.94
N SER A 275 -6.57 1.78 -14.19
CA SER A 275 -6.24 0.46 -14.72
C SER A 275 -7.43 -0.13 -15.47
N LEU A 276 -7.19 -0.57 -16.71
CA LEU A 276 -8.20 -1.00 -17.68
C LEU A 276 -8.02 -2.47 -18.09
N GLY A 277 -7.38 -3.26 -17.22
CA GLY A 277 -7.10 -4.67 -17.47
C GLY A 277 -6.24 -4.87 -18.71
N ALA A 278 -6.69 -5.68 -19.66
CA ALA A 278 -5.96 -5.98 -20.91
C ALA A 278 -5.72 -4.76 -21.80
N GLU A 279 -6.40 -3.63 -21.56
CA GLU A 279 -6.16 -2.39 -22.31
C GLU A 279 -5.01 -1.56 -21.74
N GLY A 280 -4.52 -1.89 -20.53
CA GLY A 280 -3.40 -1.20 -19.89
C GLY A 280 -3.82 -0.14 -18.88
N ILE A 281 -3.11 0.99 -18.85
CA ILE A 281 -3.35 2.10 -17.90
C ILE A 281 -3.52 3.40 -18.69
N TYR A 282 -4.56 4.16 -18.34
CA TYR A 282 -4.68 5.59 -18.65
C TYR A 282 -4.25 6.41 -17.45
N ALA A 283 -3.28 7.28 -17.63
CA ALA A 283 -2.77 8.19 -16.59
C ALA A 283 -2.99 9.64 -17.00
N ALA A 284 -3.33 10.48 -16.03
CA ALA A 284 -3.44 11.93 -16.20
C ALA A 284 -3.13 12.67 -14.90
N ASP A 285 -2.60 13.87 -14.98
CA ASP A 285 -2.32 14.73 -13.85
C ASP A 285 -2.88 16.15 -14.01
N ARG A 286 -2.74 16.96 -12.95
CA ARG A 286 -3.23 18.34 -12.91
C ARG A 286 -2.43 19.31 -13.77
N SER A 287 -1.21 18.96 -14.21
CA SER A 287 -0.42 19.78 -15.13
C SER A 287 -0.95 19.73 -16.56
N GLY A 288 -1.79 18.73 -16.84
CA GLY A 288 -2.33 18.43 -18.15
C GLY A 288 -1.59 17.32 -18.88
N ASP A 289 -0.56 16.72 -18.26
CA ASP A 289 0.12 15.57 -18.82
C ASP A 289 -0.81 14.35 -18.81
N THR A 290 -0.76 13.58 -19.91
CA THR A 290 -1.53 12.36 -20.08
C THR A 290 -0.69 11.26 -20.72
N ALA A 291 -0.96 10.00 -20.36
CA ALA A 291 -0.33 8.84 -20.96
C ALA A 291 -1.33 7.69 -21.11
N TRP A 292 -1.25 6.99 -22.22
CA TRP A 292 -1.92 5.71 -22.43
C TRP A 292 -0.86 4.66 -22.63
N ILE A 293 -0.71 3.77 -21.66
CA ILE A 293 0.26 2.67 -21.70
C ILE A 293 -0.51 1.37 -21.95
N PRO A 294 -0.33 0.74 -23.11
CA PRO A 294 -1.01 -0.53 -23.41
C PRO A 294 -0.50 -1.64 -22.48
N CYS A 295 -1.35 -2.64 -22.22
CA CYS A 295 -0.97 -3.81 -21.41
C CYS A 295 0.24 -4.52 -22.03
N ALA A 296 1.20 -4.92 -21.21
CA ALA A 296 2.30 -5.75 -21.64
C ALA A 296 1.82 -7.19 -21.92
N ARG A 297 2.45 -7.88 -22.88
CA ARG A 297 2.12 -9.28 -23.19
C ARG A 297 2.53 -10.19 -22.04
N CYS A 298 1.60 -10.95 -21.50
CA CYS A 298 1.84 -11.93 -20.45
C CYS A 298 0.94 -13.16 -20.63
N THR A 299 1.33 -14.27 -20.04
CA THR A 299 0.49 -15.47 -19.93
C THR A 299 -0.20 -15.43 -18.59
N VAL A 300 -1.51 -15.18 -18.58
CA VAL A 300 -2.27 -15.06 -17.34
C VAL A 300 -2.50 -16.42 -16.70
N ALA A 301 -1.83 -16.66 -15.57
CA ALA A 301 -2.08 -17.80 -14.68
C ALA A 301 -3.12 -17.44 -13.61
N ASN A 302 -2.98 -16.22 -13.01
CA ASN A 302 -3.91 -15.71 -12.00
C ASN A 302 -3.95 -14.18 -12.09
N ALA A 303 -5.14 -13.59 -12.19
CA ALA A 303 -5.30 -12.13 -12.23
C ALA A 303 -5.35 -11.47 -10.84
N THR A 304 -5.46 -12.27 -9.77
CA THR A 304 -5.51 -11.78 -8.39
C THR A 304 -4.15 -11.19 -8.00
N GLY A 305 -4.16 -10.00 -7.38
CA GLY A 305 -2.92 -9.32 -6.96
C GLY A 305 -2.26 -8.46 -8.05
N GLY A 306 -2.73 -8.54 -9.32
CA GLY A 306 -2.23 -7.66 -10.38
C GLY A 306 -2.44 -6.16 -10.08
N GLY A 307 -3.59 -5.81 -9.50
CA GLY A 307 -3.89 -4.45 -9.02
C GLY A 307 -2.96 -3.98 -7.91
N ASP A 308 -2.63 -4.88 -6.97
CA ASP A 308 -1.73 -4.60 -5.85
C ASP A 308 -0.29 -4.39 -6.33
N ALA A 309 0.15 -5.17 -7.31
CA ALA A 309 1.46 -5.01 -7.95
C ALA A 309 1.56 -3.69 -8.73
N VAL A 310 0.49 -3.31 -9.44
CA VAL A 310 0.38 -1.99 -10.09
C VAL A 310 0.53 -0.88 -9.06
N ALA A 311 -0.22 -0.93 -7.95
CA ALA A 311 -0.15 0.08 -6.89
C ALA A 311 1.25 0.18 -6.27
N ALA A 312 1.91 -0.95 -6.04
CA ALA A 312 3.27 -1.00 -5.52
C ALA A 312 4.29 -0.36 -6.48
N ALA A 313 4.22 -0.70 -7.77
CA ALA A 313 5.11 -0.11 -8.77
C ALA A 313 4.87 1.40 -8.95
N LEU A 314 3.60 1.85 -8.96
CA LEU A 314 3.26 3.28 -8.95
C LEU A 314 3.90 3.98 -7.76
N ALA A 315 3.73 3.45 -6.56
CA ALA A 315 4.28 4.03 -5.34
C ALA A 315 5.82 4.14 -5.38
N ALA A 316 6.50 3.07 -5.79
CA ALA A 316 7.95 3.04 -5.88
C ALA A 316 8.50 4.05 -6.91
N ARG A 317 7.87 4.14 -8.08
CA ARG A 317 8.30 5.06 -9.16
C ARG A 317 7.97 6.52 -8.84
N MET A 318 6.86 6.79 -8.13
CA MET A 318 6.55 8.12 -7.62
C MET A 318 7.58 8.61 -6.60
N VAL A 319 8.07 7.74 -5.71
CA VAL A 319 9.15 8.08 -4.76
C VAL A 319 10.45 8.42 -5.49
N LEU A 320 10.74 7.76 -6.62
CA LEU A 320 11.90 8.05 -7.46
C LEU A 320 11.75 9.35 -8.28
N GLY A 321 10.54 9.90 -8.38
CA GLY A 321 10.25 11.13 -9.11
C GLY A 321 10.20 10.95 -10.62
N ASP A 322 9.84 9.76 -11.09
CA ASP A 322 9.67 9.49 -12.52
C ASP A 322 8.54 10.30 -13.14
N SER A 323 8.61 10.48 -14.46
CA SER A 323 7.51 11.07 -15.22
C SER A 323 6.23 10.25 -15.15
N LEU A 324 5.08 10.88 -15.39
CA LEU A 324 3.78 10.22 -15.41
C LEU A 324 3.77 8.98 -16.32
N ALA A 325 4.32 9.11 -17.52
CA ALA A 325 4.35 8.03 -18.51
C ALA A 325 5.27 6.85 -18.08
N GLU A 326 6.46 7.15 -17.54
CA GLU A 326 7.36 6.11 -17.04
C GLU A 326 6.78 5.41 -15.81
N THR A 327 6.20 6.15 -14.87
CA THR A 327 5.52 5.58 -13.71
C THR A 327 4.41 4.60 -14.14
N ALA A 328 3.56 5.00 -15.08
CA ALA A 328 2.50 4.13 -15.61
C ALA A 328 3.06 2.93 -16.40
N ARG A 329 4.15 3.10 -17.15
CA ARG A 329 4.80 2.03 -17.92
C ARG A 329 5.32 0.92 -17.01
N TRP A 330 6.06 1.26 -15.96
CA TRP A 330 6.56 0.29 -15.00
C TRP A 330 5.43 -0.43 -14.25
N ALA A 331 4.36 0.31 -13.91
CA ALA A 331 3.19 -0.24 -13.25
C ALA A 331 2.44 -1.26 -14.12
N VAL A 332 2.31 -1.02 -15.43
CA VAL A 332 1.76 -2.00 -16.38
C VAL A 332 2.60 -3.26 -16.40
N GLY A 333 3.93 -3.15 -16.45
CA GLY A 333 4.84 -4.29 -16.43
C GLY A 333 4.73 -5.10 -15.12
N ALA A 334 4.62 -4.42 -13.98
CA ALA A 334 4.45 -5.08 -12.68
C ALA A 334 3.12 -5.84 -12.60
N GLY A 335 2.03 -5.25 -13.07
CA GLY A 335 0.73 -5.92 -13.13
C GLY A 335 0.74 -7.15 -14.05
N ALA A 336 1.38 -7.05 -15.22
CA ALA A 336 1.53 -8.15 -16.14
C ALA A 336 2.40 -9.29 -15.55
N LEU A 337 3.52 -8.96 -14.91
CA LEU A 337 4.39 -9.94 -14.24
C LEU A 337 3.66 -10.64 -13.08
N ALA A 338 2.87 -9.89 -12.30
CA ALA A 338 2.07 -10.47 -11.21
C ALA A 338 1.10 -11.52 -11.75
N CYS A 339 0.45 -11.26 -12.86
CA CYS A 339 -0.52 -12.19 -13.48
C CYS A 339 0.10 -13.49 -14.02
N GLU A 340 1.41 -13.59 -14.22
CA GLU A 340 2.08 -14.82 -14.67
C GLU A 340 2.28 -15.86 -13.55
N ALA A 341 2.09 -15.48 -12.28
CA ALA A 341 2.17 -16.41 -11.16
C ALA A 341 0.81 -17.01 -10.82
N GLU A 342 0.80 -18.24 -10.31
CA GLU A 342 -0.40 -18.88 -9.74
C GLU A 342 -0.82 -18.25 -8.42
N THR A 343 0.16 -17.68 -7.68
CA THR A 343 -0.03 -17.05 -6.38
C THR A 343 -0.30 -15.55 -6.51
N THR A 344 -1.01 -14.96 -5.56
CA THR A 344 -1.34 -13.52 -5.51
C THR A 344 -0.09 -12.63 -5.55
N ILE A 345 1.01 -13.06 -4.96
CA ILE A 345 2.31 -12.40 -5.04
C ILE A 345 3.23 -13.24 -5.92
N ASN A 346 3.74 -12.66 -6.99
CA ASN A 346 4.78 -13.30 -7.79
C ASN A 346 6.15 -13.16 -7.09
N PRO A 347 6.78 -14.25 -6.63
CA PRO A 347 8.06 -14.16 -5.93
C PRO A 347 9.22 -13.68 -6.83
N ALA A 348 9.03 -13.71 -8.15
CA ALA A 348 9.99 -13.17 -9.12
C ALA A 348 9.82 -11.67 -9.38
N MET A 349 8.98 -10.98 -8.62
CA MET A 349 8.77 -9.53 -8.76
C MET A 349 10.09 -8.78 -8.53
N SER A 350 10.59 -8.14 -9.58
CA SER A 350 11.81 -7.32 -9.56
C SER A 350 11.81 -6.38 -10.77
N TRP A 351 12.58 -5.31 -10.71
CA TRP A 351 12.68 -4.34 -11.82
C TRP A 351 13.21 -5.01 -13.10
N ASP A 352 14.18 -5.90 -13.01
CA ASP A 352 14.76 -6.60 -14.17
C ASP A 352 13.72 -7.51 -14.86
N ASN A 353 12.91 -8.22 -14.08
CA ASN A 353 11.87 -9.06 -14.62
C ASN A 353 10.71 -8.24 -15.22
N ILE A 354 10.37 -7.11 -14.58
CA ILE A 354 9.39 -6.16 -15.14
C ILE A 354 9.89 -5.61 -16.48
N GLU A 355 11.16 -5.21 -16.57
CA GLU A 355 11.75 -4.73 -17.82
C GLU A 355 11.72 -5.80 -18.90
N THR A 356 11.99 -7.05 -18.54
CA THR A 356 11.88 -8.20 -19.45
C THR A 356 10.47 -8.36 -20.00
N ILE A 357 9.45 -8.22 -19.15
CA ILE A 357 8.02 -8.25 -19.55
C ILE A 357 7.71 -7.10 -20.50
N LEU A 358 8.14 -5.88 -20.18
CA LEU A 358 7.89 -4.69 -20.98
C LEU A 358 8.54 -4.74 -22.38
N ASN A 359 9.61 -5.50 -22.53
CA ASN A 359 10.34 -5.66 -23.79
C ASN A 359 9.86 -6.85 -24.62
N ARG A 360 8.88 -7.63 -24.18
CA ARG A 360 8.27 -8.72 -24.98
C ARG A 360 7.51 -8.12 -26.18
N ARG A 361 7.88 -8.56 -27.38
CA ARG A 361 7.28 -8.14 -28.66
C ARG A 361 5.97 -8.89 -28.97
#